data_0f1fdfec1749c0d3229deaf81e6fde9f
#
_entry.id   0f1fdfec1749c0d3229deaf81e6fde9f
#
_cell.length_a   1.000
_cell.length_b   1.000
_cell.length_c   1.000
_cell.angle_alpha   90.00
_cell.angle_beta   90.00
_cell.angle_gamma   90.00
#
_symmetry.space_group_name_H-M   'P 1'
#
loop_
_entity.id
_entity.type
_entity.pdbx_description
1 polymer ?
#
loop_
_entity_poly.entity_id
_entity_poly.type
_entity_poly.pdbx_seq_one_letter_code
_entity_poly.pdbx_strand_id
1 'polypeptide(L)'
;GNQYYFAVNKKRLLQLWESGQNWAGKFEYIPGKYDVCLAESAVYLRNLGFDIAVEEGTTVCSEETRKEIFCLLEKKIATIGGTNLLEKIMPEYLRYIPSIDRYLCGRTLDEERNEPFNLLFQLAAKYVKPRKVPMTEEQQQYIEEIIRLAEAFLDILDIQGSSSLEYAMFSLESFPLYLSNEMIVDKICAARQYSAQFVLLSLDYLIKPWFHYGGRPYSYDDYYRLAEWVLKNGVQLGRVDIEVIRKVTGIARYRIRQILKDISIPSGDVNRDFTDLEGNTNLFSRPVIAFPFEQFVFLDPHFCGIGFLHAASEIIRCNYPRLEREQGEAVEQML
;
A
#
# COMPACT_ATOMS: atom_id res chain seq x y z
N GLY A 1 10.89 32.68 30.68
CA GLY A 1 9.52 32.13 30.77
C GLY A 1 9.35 31.09 29.72
N ASN A 2 9.03 29.85 30.12
CA ASN A 2 8.77 28.77 29.17
C ASN A 2 7.44 29.09 28.47
N GLN A 3 7.48 29.43 27.21
CA GLN A 3 6.29 29.47 26.38
C GLN A 3 6.02 28.05 25.92
N TYR A 4 4.93 27.48 26.41
CA TYR A 4 4.41 26.19 25.91
C TYR A 4 3.44 26.51 24.77
N TYR A 5 3.73 26.03 23.58
CA TYR A 5 2.86 26.14 22.42
C TYR A 5 2.02 24.89 22.32
N PHE A 6 0.72 25.06 22.15
CA PHE A 6 -0.24 23.97 22.14
C PHE A 6 -0.83 23.81 20.74
N ALA A 7 -0.64 22.66 20.12
CA ALA A 7 -1.49 22.23 19.03
C ALA A 7 -2.82 21.73 19.65
N VAL A 8 -3.82 22.58 19.72
CA VAL A 8 -5.14 22.18 20.23
C VAL A 8 -5.94 21.62 19.08
N ASN A 9 -6.40 20.37 19.21
CA ASN A 9 -7.35 19.78 18.29
C ASN A 9 -8.55 20.73 18.10
N LYS A 10 -8.76 21.20 16.86
CA LYS A 10 -9.79 22.19 16.50
C LYS A 10 -11.19 21.78 16.98
N LYS A 11 -11.50 20.50 17.03
CA LYS A 11 -12.76 19.94 17.50
C LYS A 11 -12.93 20.13 19.02
N ARG A 12 -11.84 19.99 19.76
CA ARG A 12 -11.82 20.15 21.22
C ARG A 12 -11.87 21.64 21.61
N LEU A 13 -11.23 22.51 20.83
CA LEU A 13 -11.35 23.95 20.96
C LEU A 13 -12.81 24.43 20.79
N LEU A 14 -13.49 23.93 19.77
CA LEU A 14 -14.90 24.20 19.53
C LEU A 14 -15.79 23.69 20.66
N GLN A 15 -15.54 22.47 21.16
CA GLN A 15 -16.30 21.92 22.31
C GLN A 15 -16.08 22.72 23.59
N LEU A 16 -14.88 23.20 23.86
CA LEU A 16 -14.58 24.07 25.00
C LEU A 16 -15.22 25.43 24.84
N TRP A 17 -15.23 25.98 23.63
CA TRP A 17 -15.91 27.25 23.29
C TRP A 17 -17.42 27.14 23.47
N GLU A 18 -18.02 26.07 22.97
CA GLU A 18 -19.46 25.82 23.08
C GLU A 18 -19.91 25.52 24.53
N SER A 19 -19.01 24.99 25.38
CA SER A 19 -19.30 24.72 26.79
C SER A 19 -19.36 25.98 27.67
N GLY A 20 -19.02 27.16 27.14
CA GLY A 20 -19.08 28.45 27.86
C GLY A 20 -18.16 28.55 29.07
N GLN A 21 -17.13 27.69 29.15
CA GLN A 21 -16.19 27.74 30.26
C GLN A 21 -15.35 29.01 30.23
N ASN A 22 -15.26 29.63 31.37
CA ASN A 22 -14.54 30.91 31.56
C ASN A 22 -13.02 30.65 31.47
N TRP A 23 -12.40 31.15 30.42
CA TRP A 23 -10.99 30.94 30.05
C TRP A 23 -9.98 31.63 30.98
N ALA A 24 -10.44 32.37 32.00
CA ALA A 24 -9.61 33.08 32.98
C ALA A 24 -9.11 32.22 34.13
N GLY A 25 -9.47 30.93 34.20
CA GLY A 25 -9.00 29.97 35.21
C GLY A 25 -7.75 29.24 34.80
N LYS A 26 -6.93 28.84 35.75
CA LYS A 26 -5.72 28.04 35.54
C LYS A 26 -6.01 26.81 34.67
N PHE A 27 -5.54 26.84 33.43
CA PHE A 27 -5.53 25.64 32.60
C PHE A 27 -4.45 24.70 33.09
N GLU A 28 -4.83 23.57 33.58
CA GLU A 28 -3.94 22.39 33.64
C GLU A 28 -3.99 21.77 32.25
N TYR A 29 -2.94 21.99 31.45
CA TYR A 29 -2.81 21.37 30.17
C TYR A 29 -2.55 19.85 30.36
N ILE A 30 -3.48 19.05 29.92
CA ILE A 30 -3.29 17.63 29.80
C ILE A 30 -2.98 17.38 28.32
N PRO A 31 -1.72 17.01 27.97
CA PRO A 31 -1.36 16.70 26.60
C PRO A 31 -2.30 15.64 26.02
N GLY A 32 -2.79 15.86 24.80
CA GLY A 32 -3.45 14.81 24.05
C GLY A 32 -2.47 13.68 23.79
N LYS A 33 -2.97 12.49 23.54
CA LYS A 33 -2.12 11.33 23.22
C LYS A 33 -1.24 11.60 21.97
N TYR A 34 -1.81 12.30 20.99
CA TYR A 34 -1.08 12.73 19.79
C TYR A 34 0.10 13.65 20.13
N ASP A 35 -0.08 14.65 20.97
CA ASP A 35 0.98 15.59 21.36
C ASP A 35 2.13 14.87 22.07
N VAL A 36 1.80 13.86 22.89
CA VAL A 36 2.79 13.01 23.57
C VAL A 36 3.58 12.19 22.55
N CYS A 37 2.89 11.54 21.62
CA CYS A 37 3.54 10.75 20.57
C CYS A 37 4.48 11.62 19.71
N LEU A 38 4.04 12.82 19.33
CA LEU A 38 4.83 13.79 18.57
C LEU A 38 6.10 14.20 19.33
N ALA A 39 5.96 14.53 20.61
CA ALA A 39 7.09 14.92 21.46
C ALA A 39 8.10 13.76 21.64
N GLU A 40 7.60 12.55 21.90
CA GLU A 40 8.43 11.35 22.03
C GLU A 40 9.18 11.06 20.71
N SER A 41 8.51 11.20 19.58
CA SER A 41 9.07 10.97 18.24
C SER A 41 10.15 12.00 17.90
N ALA A 42 9.90 13.28 18.20
CA ALA A 42 10.90 14.35 18.01
C ALA A 42 12.14 14.12 18.87
N VAL A 43 11.96 13.74 20.15
CA VAL A 43 13.08 13.42 21.06
C VAL A 43 13.83 12.18 20.58
N TYR A 44 13.12 11.15 20.15
CA TYR A 44 13.74 9.92 19.62
C TYR A 44 14.64 10.22 18.41
N LEU A 45 14.13 10.99 17.44
CA LEU A 45 14.91 11.34 16.23
C LEU A 45 16.10 12.25 16.55
N ARG A 46 15.95 13.21 17.47
CA ARG A 46 17.09 14.02 17.96
C ARG A 46 18.17 13.17 18.62
N ASN A 47 17.79 12.16 19.40
CA ASN A 47 18.73 11.23 20.02
C ASN A 47 19.48 10.37 18.99
N LEU A 48 18.90 10.17 17.80
CA LEU A 48 19.59 9.56 16.66
C LEU A 48 20.49 10.53 15.88
N GLY A 49 20.48 11.80 16.25
CA GLY A 49 21.34 12.84 15.65
C GLY A 49 20.67 13.67 14.55
N PHE A 50 19.37 13.51 14.32
CA PHE A 50 18.66 14.31 13.32
C PHE A 50 18.29 15.70 13.85
N ASP A 51 18.36 16.69 12.96
CA ASP A 51 17.99 18.07 13.29
C ASP A 51 16.46 18.25 13.14
N ILE A 52 15.76 18.16 14.26
CA ILE A 52 14.31 18.34 14.34
C ILE A 52 14.05 19.58 15.21
N ALA A 53 13.56 20.65 14.64
CA ALA A 53 13.13 21.82 15.37
C ALA A 53 11.64 21.72 15.78
N VAL A 54 11.26 22.47 16.81
CA VAL A 54 9.87 22.66 17.18
C VAL A 54 9.61 24.17 17.18
N GLU A 55 8.78 24.61 16.26
CA GLU A 55 8.44 26.02 16.07
C GLU A 55 6.91 26.16 16.15
N GLU A 56 6.44 27.10 16.98
CA GLU A 56 5.01 27.39 17.15
C GLU A 56 4.12 26.16 17.43
N GLY A 57 4.66 25.15 18.12
CA GLY A 57 3.95 23.92 18.45
C GLY A 57 3.90 22.87 17.33
N THR A 58 4.58 23.13 16.22
CA THR A 58 4.75 22.18 15.12
C THR A 58 6.19 21.71 15.04
N THR A 59 6.40 20.51 14.53
CA THR A 59 7.75 20.02 14.23
C THR A 59 8.18 20.53 12.86
N VAL A 60 9.41 21.05 12.79
CA VAL A 60 10.03 21.51 11.56
C VAL A 60 11.22 20.59 11.26
N CYS A 61 11.18 19.98 10.09
CA CYS A 61 12.19 19.09 9.59
C CYS A 61 12.58 19.51 8.17
N SER A 62 13.87 19.79 7.94
CA SER A 62 14.34 20.15 6.60
C SER A 62 14.15 19.01 5.61
N GLU A 63 14.15 19.34 4.32
CA GLU A 63 14.07 18.31 3.27
C GLU A 63 15.30 17.38 3.31
N GLU A 64 16.48 17.93 3.60
CA GLU A 64 17.71 17.16 3.76
C GLU A 64 17.59 16.15 4.91
N THR A 65 17.11 16.60 6.08
CA THR A 65 16.91 15.73 7.24
C THR A 65 15.87 14.64 6.95
N ARG A 66 14.79 14.98 6.25
CA ARG A 66 13.78 13.98 5.79
C ARG A 66 14.40 12.90 4.92
N LYS A 67 15.23 13.29 3.96
CA LYS A 67 15.96 12.35 3.08
C LYS A 67 16.93 11.48 3.87
N GLU A 68 17.63 12.05 4.86
CA GLU A 68 18.55 11.29 5.72
C GLU A 68 17.81 10.23 6.54
N ILE A 69 16.66 10.58 7.15
CA ILE A 69 15.84 9.63 7.90
C ILE A 69 15.34 8.52 6.96
N PHE A 70 14.82 8.88 5.79
CA PHE A 70 14.34 7.92 4.79
C PHE A 70 15.45 6.97 4.34
N CYS A 71 16.65 7.49 4.02
CA CYS A 71 17.81 6.69 3.66
C CYS A 71 18.25 5.74 4.79
N LEU A 72 18.22 6.21 6.06
CA LEU A 72 18.54 5.35 7.19
C LEU A 72 17.53 4.22 7.32
N LEU A 73 16.23 4.52 7.19
CA LEU A 73 15.16 3.54 7.23
C LEU A 73 15.33 2.48 6.13
N GLU A 74 15.55 2.93 4.90
CA GLU A 74 15.78 2.06 3.74
C GLU A 74 16.99 1.15 3.95
N LYS A 75 18.11 1.71 4.43
CA LYS A 75 19.35 0.95 4.72
C LYS A 75 19.10 -0.11 5.79
N LYS A 76 18.37 0.22 6.85
CA LYS A 76 18.01 -0.73 7.91
C LYS A 76 17.17 -1.89 7.34
N ILE A 77 16.18 -1.59 6.49
CA ILE A 77 15.33 -2.59 5.85
C ILE A 77 16.14 -3.47 4.90
N ALA A 78 17.02 -2.89 4.09
CA ALA A 78 17.91 -3.65 3.20
C ALA A 78 18.79 -4.64 3.97
N THR A 79 19.23 -4.27 5.18
CA THR A 79 20.09 -5.12 6.03
C THR A 79 19.36 -6.38 6.52
N ILE A 80 18.11 -6.25 6.95
CA ILE A 80 17.33 -7.40 7.45
C ILE A 80 16.65 -8.18 6.32
N GLY A 81 16.48 -7.54 5.15
CA GLY A 81 15.74 -8.06 4.01
C GLY A 81 14.22 -7.82 4.12
N GLY A 82 13.63 -7.40 2.99
CA GLY A 82 12.22 -7.03 2.93
C GLY A 82 11.27 -8.16 3.29
N THR A 83 11.58 -9.40 2.91
CA THR A 83 10.77 -10.58 3.25
C THR A 83 10.61 -10.73 4.76
N ASN A 84 11.70 -10.58 5.51
CA ASN A 84 11.69 -10.71 6.96
C ASN A 84 10.85 -9.61 7.64
N LEU A 85 10.97 -8.37 7.15
CA LEU A 85 10.15 -7.27 7.65
C LEU A 85 8.67 -7.50 7.34
N LEU A 86 8.33 -7.88 6.10
CA LEU A 86 6.94 -8.12 5.68
C LEU A 86 6.29 -9.25 6.47
N GLU A 87 6.99 -10.34 6.75
CA GLU A 87 6.49 -11.45 7.58
C GLU A 87 6.10 -11.00 8.99
N LYS A 88 6.78 -9.98 9.52
CA LYS A 88 6.47 -9.41 10.84
C LYS A 88 5.30 -8.43 10.76
N ILE A 89 5.37 -7.46 9.85
CA ILE A 89 4.40 -6.35 9.84
C ILE A 89 3.03 -6.74 9.26
N MET A 90 2.97 -7.64 8.26
CA MET A 90 1.70 -7.97 7.63
C MET A 90 0.68 -8.58 8.61
N PRO A 91 1.02 -9.56 9.47
CA PRO A 91 0.08 -10.07 10.46
C PRO A 91 -0.32 -9.05 11.54
N GLU A 92 0.57 -8.10 11.84
CA GLU A 92 0.31 -7.10 12.88
C GLU A 92 -0.54 -5.93 12.40
N TYR A 93 -0.32 -5.49 11.17
CA TYR A 93 -0.95 -4.28 10.62
C TYR A 93 -2.10 -4.58 9.67
N LEU A 94 -2.06 -5.69 8.95
CA LEU A 94 -3.09 -6.03 7.97
C LEU A 94 -4.14 -6.94 8.60
N ARG A 95 -5.25 -6.35 9.06
CA ARG A 95 -6.33 -7.07 9.74
C ARG A 95 -7.66 -6.90 9.04
N TYR A 96 -8.34 -8.02 8.81
CA TYR A 96 -9.70 -8.00 8.36
C TYR A 96 -10.66 -7.74 9.52
N ILE A 97 -11.55 -6.75 9.38
CA ILE A 97 -12.58 -6.43 10.36
C ILE A 97 -13.94 -6.83 9.81
N PRO A 98 -14.49 -7.94 10.29
CA PRO A 98 -15.74 -8.48 9.76
C PRO A 98 -16.94 -7.54 9.91
N SER A 99 -16.99 -6.74 10.98
CA SER A 99 -18.12 -5.85 11.27
C SER A 99 -18.32 -4.74 10.25
N ILE A 100 -17.23 -4.30 9.59
CA ILE A 100 -17.25 -3.29 8.54
C ILE A 100 -16.84 -3.89 7.19
N ASP A 101 -16.44 -5.16 7.18
CA ASP A 101 -15.92 -5.93 6.06
C ASP A 101 -14.82 -5.19 5.28
N ARG A 102 -13.84 -4.71 6.00
CA ARG A 102 -12.68 -3.99 5.48
C ARG A 102 -11.41 -4.49 6.12
N TYR A 103 -10.31 -4.27 5.41
CA TYR A 103 -8.99 -4.42 5.98
C TYR A 103 -8.53 -3.12 6.62
N LEU A 104 -8.00 -3.22 7.83
CA LEU A 104 -7.27 -2.15 8.46
C LEU A 104 -5.78 -2.34 8.23
N CYS A 105 -5.11 -1.25 7.92
CA CYS A 105 -3.66 -1.17 7.84
C CYS A 105 -3.11 -0.46 9.08
N GLY A 106 -3.35 -1.05 10.26
CA GLY A 106 -2.90 -0.46 11.51
C GLY A 106 -2.90 -1.46 12.66
N ARG A 107 -2.07 -1.19 13.68
CA ARG A 107 -2.02 -1.99 14.91
C ARG A 107 -3.24 -1.79 15.79
N THR A 108 -3.79 -0.60 15.77
CA THR A 108 -4.93 -0.19 16.60
C THR A 108 -6.00 0.50 15.75
N LEU A 109 -7.20 0.61 16.31
CA LEU A 109 -8.27 1.45 15.77
C LEU A 109 -8.10 2.94 16.18
N ASP A 110 -7.01 3.25 16.84
CA ASP A 110 -6.72 4.56 17.38
C ASP A 110 -6.16 5.46 16.27
N GLU A 111 -6.96 6.43 15.86
CA GLU A 111 -6.61 7.39 14.80
C GLU A 111 -5.59 8.44 15.26
N GLU A 112 -5.15 8.39 16.53
CA GLU A 112 -4.29 9.42 17.11
C GLU A 112 -2.80 9.21 16.79
N ARG A 113 -2.41 8.10 16.16
CA ARG A 113 -1.03 7.83 15.81
C ARG A 113 -0.89 7.45 14.34
N ASN A 114 0.17 7.96 13.71
CA ASN A 114 0.52 7.61 12.34
C ASN A 114 0.99 6.15 12.26
N GLU A 115 0.36 5.38 11.39
CA GLU A 115 0.69 3.97 11.19
C GLU A 115 1.62 3.82 9.99
N PRO A 116 2.83 3.28 10.19
CA PRO A 116 3.86 3.26 9.16
C PRO A 116 3.72 2.13 8.14
N PHE A 117 2.61 1.35 8.16
CA PHE A 117 2.48 0.13 7.37
C PHE A 117 2.76 0.36 5.88
N ASN A 118 2.11 1.36 5.27
CA ASN A 118 2.29 1.61 3.84
C ASN A 118 3.74 1.95 3.48
N LEU A 119 4.37 2.84 4.25
CA LEU A 119 5.79 3.20 4.07
C LEU A 119 6.69 1.97 4.18
N LEU A 120 6.52 1.19 5.25
CA LEU A 120 7.31 -0.02 5.49
C LEU A 120 7.07 -1.08 4.42
N PHE A 121 5.83 -1.26 3.98
CA PHE A 121 5.48 -2.21 2.93
C PHE A 121 6.14 -1.85 1.59
N GLN A 122 6.04 -0.57 1.17
CA GLN A 122 6.63 -0.09 -0.07
C GLN A 122 8.18 -0.20 -0.06
N LEU A 123 8.82 0.15 1.04
CA LEU A 123 10.27 0.02 1.20
C LEU A 123 10.70 -1.46 1.26
N ALA A 124 9.99 -2.28 2.04
CA ALA A 124 10.32 -3.69 2.17
C ALA A 124 10.20 -4.44 0.84
N ALA A 125 9.23 -4.08 -0.01
CA ALA A 125 9.03 -4.68 -1.33
C ALA A 125 10.28 -4.58 -2.22
N LYS A 126 11.08 -3.51 -2.10
CA LYS A 126 12.36 -3.35 -2.83
C LYS A 126 13.37 -4.44 -2.49
N TYR A 127 13.30 -5.01 -1.28
CA TYR A 127 14.30 -5.93 -0.71
C TYR A 127 13.75 -7.34 -0.47
N VAL A 128 12.63 -7.68 -1.09
CA VAL A 128 12.06 -9.03 -1.06
C VAL A 128 13.00 -10.02 -1.73
N LYS A 129 13.07 -11.23 -1.17
CA LYS A 129 13.84 -12.35 -1.72
C LYS A 129 12.91 -13.56 -1.96
N PRO A 130 13.19 -14.39 -2.97
CA PRO A 130 12.35 -15.55 -3.28
C PRO A 130 12.42 -16.68 -2.23
N ARG A 131 13.35 -16.58 -1.30
CA ARG A 131 13.52 -17.52 -0.19
C ARG A 131 13.63 -16.77 1.12
N LYS A 132 12.94 -17.27 2.12
CA LYS A 132 13.08 -16.82 3.49
C LYS A 132 14.47 -17.17 4.03
N VAL A 133 15.08 -16.21 4.72
CA VAL A 133 16.30 -16.41 5.50
C VAL A 133 15.88 -16.37 6.98
N PRO A 134 16.17 -17.41 7.77
CA PRO A 134 15.87 -17.38 9.21
C PRO A 134 16.48 -16.15 9.88
N MET A 135 15.73 -15.51 10.76
CA MET A 135 16.18 -14.36 11.52
C MET A 135 16.78 -14.79 12.87
N THR A 136 17.83 -14.09 13.29
CA THR A 136 18.37 -14.15 14.63
C THR A 136 17.50 -13.32 15.60
N GLU A 137 17.65 -13.51 16.91
CA GLU A 137 16.98 -12.69 17.93
C GLU A 137 17.36 -11.20 17.81
N GLU A 138 18.61 -10.90 17.49
CA GLU A 138 19.07 -9.53 17.25
C GLU A 138 18.36 -8.88 16.05
N GLN A 139 18.12 -9.65 14.98
CA GLN A 139 17.39 -9.15 13.83
C GLN A 139 15.90 -8.91 14.14
N GLN A 140 15.31 -9.68 15.06
CA GLN A 140 13.94 -9.42 15.51
C GLN A 140 13.83 -8.10 16.31
N GLN A 141 14.79 -7.83 17.21
CA GLN A 141 14.86 -6.54 17.91
C GLN A 141 15.08 -5.38 16.94
N TYR A 142 15.89 -5.59 15.90
CA TYR A 142 16.15 -4.60 14.88
C TYR A 142 14.91 -4.22 14.06
N ILE A 143 13.96 -5.15 13.88
CA ILE A 143 12.66 -4.86 13.25
C ILE A 143 11.85 -3.87 14.08
N GLU A 144 11.80 -4.03 15.41
CA GLU A 144 11.09 -3.08 16.28
C GLU A 144 11.71 -1.67 16.21
N GLU A 145 13.02 -1.57 16.06
CA GLU A 145 13.69 -0.27 15.83
C GLU A 145 13.30 0.34 14.48
N ILE A 146 13.16 -0.47 13.43
CA ILE A 146 12.72 -0.01 12.10
C ILE A 146 11.30 0.53 12.18
N ILE A 147 10.40 -0.20 12.84
CA ILE A 147 9.01 0.21 13.02
C ILE A 147 8.95 1.53 13.79
N ARG A 148 9.67 1.62 14.92
CA ARG A 148 9.73 2.84 15.72
C ARG A 148 10.30 4.05 14.95
N LEU A 149 11.34 3.82 14.14
CA LEU A 149 11.90 4.88 13.29
C LEU A 149 10.88 5.37 12.25
N ALA A 150 10.15 4.45 11.63
CA ALA A 150 9.12 4.79 10.65
C ALA A 150 7.93 5.52 11.29
N GLU A 151 7.46 5.07 12.46
CA GLU A 151 6.43 5.77 13.25
C GLU A 151 6.86 7.19 13.59
N ALA A 152 8.07 7.34 14.17
CA ALA A 152 8.60 8.64 14.55
C ALA A 152 8.79 9.58 13.35
N PHE A 153 9.19 9.03 12.22
CA PHE A 153 9.34 9.80 10.98
C PHE A 153 7.98 10.33 10.48
N LEU A 154 6.94 9.52 10.49
CA LEU A 154 5.60 9.96 10.06
C LEU A 154 4.97 10.93 11.07
N ASP A 155 5.16 10.70 12.38
CA ASP A 155 4.63 11.57 13.41
C ASP A 155 5.14 13.02 13.27
N ILE A 156 6.45 13.22 13.00
CA ILE A 156 7.02 14.57 12.85
C ILE A 156 6.60 15.28 11.57
N LEU A 157 6.07 14.56 10.61
CA LEU A 157 5.61 15.12 9.33
C LEU A 157 4.11 15.40 9.32
N ASP A 158 3.40 15.11 10.42
CA ASP A 158 1.93 15.17 10.51
C ASP A 158 1.23 14.44 9.35
N ILE A 159 1.91 13.42 8.80
CA ILE A 159 1.35 12.56 7.79
C ILE A 159 0.54 11.49 8.52
N GLN A 160 -0.77 11.61 8.50
CA GLN A 160 -1.63 10.55 8.97
C GLN A 160 -1.38 9.30 8.13
N GLY A 161 -0.85 8.26 8.76
CA GLY A 161 -0.76 6.96 8.15
C GLY A 161 -2.16 6.50 7.76
N SER A 162 -2.31 6.04 6.53
CA SER A 162 -3.57 5.49 6.08
C SER A 162 -3.87 4.24 6.91
N SER A 163 -4.85 4.33 7.79
CA SER A 163 -5.37 3.21 8.57
C SER A 163 -6.25 2.28 7.74
N SER A 164 -6.50 2.61 6.47
CA SER A 164 -7.29 1.79 5.56
C SER A 164 -6.62 1.67 4.19
N LEU A 165 -6.85 0.53 3.54
CA LEU A 165 -6.44 0.29 2.15
C LEU A 165 -7.17 1.18 1.14
N GLU A 166 -8.07 2.05 1.58
CA GLU A 166 -8.84 2.94 0.71
C GLU A 166 -7.96 3.86 -0.15
N TYR A 167 -6.73 4.12 0.27
CA TYR A 167 -5.77 4.93 -0.49
C TYR A 167 -4.96 4.14 -1.53
N ALA A 168 -5.02 2.81 -1.50
CA ALA A 168 -4.53 1.99 -2.61
C ALA A 168 -5.57 1.92 -3.75
N MET A 169 -6.35 2.96 -3.93
CA MET A 169 -7.55 2.93 -4.76
C MET A 169 -7.23 2.73 -6.23
N PHE A 170 -7.77 1.66 -6.76
CA PHE A 170 -8.16 1.56 -8.13
C PHE A 170 -9.37 2.48 -8.34
N SER A 171 -9.18 3.56 -9.06
CA SER A 171 -10.30 4.40 -9.47
C SER A 171 -11.04 3.71 -10.59
N LEU A 172 -12.32 3.41 -10.37
CA LEU A 172 -13.23 2.99 -11.45
C LEU A 172 -13.28 4.04 -12.57
N GLU A 173 -12.99 5.29 -12.25
CA GLU A 173 -12.85 6.40 -13.20
C GLU A 173 -11.76 6.15 -14.23
N SER A 174 -10.79 5.27 -13.95
CA SER A 174 -9.79 4.84 -14.93
C SER A 174 -10.36 4.02 -16.10
N PHE A 175 -11.63 3.60 -16.01
CA PHE A 175 -12.34 2.83 -17.04
C PHE A 175 -13.71 3.42 -17.38
N PRO A 176 -13.79 4.67 -17.86
CA PRO A 176 -15.08 5.32 -18.09
C PRO A 176 -15.95 4.63 -19.13
N LEU A 177 -15.37 3.94 -20.10
CA LEU A 177 -16.12 3.14 -21.08
C LEU A 177 -16.94 2.02 -20.45
N TYR A 178 -16.55 1.56 -19.26
CA TYR A 178 -17.23 0.50 -18.53
C TYR A 178 -18.28 1.03 -17.56
N LEU A 179 -18.16 2.30 -17.16
CA LEU A 179 -19.09 2.96 -16.23
C LEU A 179 -20.44 3.32 -16.86
N SER A 180 -20.58 3.20 -18.18
CA SER A 180 -21.84 3.44 -18.88
C SER A 180 -22.96 2.44 -18.56
N ASN A 181 -22.63 1.36 -17.86
CA ASN A 181 -23.60 0.35 -17.42
C ASN A 181 -23.76 0.39 -15.89
N GLU A 182 -24.78 1.11 -15.42
CA GLU A 182 -25.10 1.26 -13.99
C GLU A 182 -25.20 -0.08 -13.25
N MET A 183 -25.79 -1.09 -13.86
CA MET A 183 -25.95 -2.42 -13.25
C MET A 183 -24.59 -3.10 -13.00
N ILE A 184 -23.61 -2.89 -13.87
CA ILE A 184 -22.25 -3.41 -13.70
C ILE A 184 -21.55 -2.63 -12.58
N VAL A 185 -21.65 -1.30 -12.58
CA VAL A 185 -21.09 -0.44 -11.56
C VAL A 185 -21.62 -0.80 -10.18
N ASP A 186 -22.95 -0.93 -10.04
CA ASP A 186 -23.57 -1.32 -8.78
C ASP A 186 -23.08 -2.68 -8.28
N LYS A 187 -22.91 -3.64 -9.17
CA LYS A 187 -22.42 -4.98 -8.83
C LYS A 187 -20.96 -4.95 -8.38
N ILE A 188 -20.12 -4.13 -9.01
CA ILE A 188 -18.72 -3.97 -8.64
C ILE A 188 -18.59 -3.17 -7.35
N CYS A 189 -19.38 -2.12 -7.15
CA CYS A 189 -19.39 -1.35 -5.91
C CYS A 189 -19.94 -2.14 -4.72
N ALA A 190 -20.85 -3.08 -4.94
CA ALA A 190 -21.31 -4.00 -3.92
C ALA A 190 -20.24 -5.03 -3.54
N ALA A 191 -19.38 -5.42 -4.48
CA ALA A 191 -18.17 -6.18 -4.20
C ALA A 191 -17.14 -5.23 -3.60
N ARG A 192 -16.81 -5.42 -2.35
CA ARG A 192 -15.99 -4.47 -1.60
C ARG A 192 -14.59 -4.34 -2.17
N GLN A 193 -14.12 -3.09 -2.23
CA GLN A 193 -12.76 -2.76 -2.68
C GLN A 193 -11.75 -3.64 -1.95
N TYR A 194 -10.69 -4.08 -2.63
CA TYR A 194 -9.61 -4.93 -2.10
C TYR A 194 -9.96 -6.39 -1.81
N SER A 195 -11.21 -6.80 -1.98
CA SER A 195 -11.51 -8.21 -1.94
C SER A 195 -11.12 -8.90 -3.25
N ALA A 196 -10.76 -10.18 -3.18
CA ALA A 196 -10.58 -11.00 -4.37
C ALA A 196 -11.84 -10.96 -5.26
N GLN A 197 -13.02 -10.86 -4.66
CA GLN A 197 -14.28 -10.74 -5.36
C GLN A 197 -14.38 -9.46 -6.18
N PHE A 198 -13.97 -8.31 -5.64
CA PHE A 198 -13.94 -7.04 -6.38
C PHE A 198 -13.06 -7.15 -7.63
N VAL A 199 -11.83 -7.65 -7.46
CA VAL A 199 -10.89 -7.80 -8.57
C VAL A 199 -11.44 -8.74 -9.64
N LEU A 200 -11.98 -9.90 -9.24
CA LEU A 200 -12.51 -10.89 -10.17
C LEU A 200 -13.76 -10.40 -10.92
N LEU A 201 -14.67 -9.71 -10.24
CA LEU A 201 -15.82 -9.09 -10.89
C LEU A 201 -15.40 -8.00 -11.87
N SER A 202 -14.44 -7.18 -11.48
CA SER A 202 -13.89 -6.14 -12.37
C SER A 202 -13.21 -6.75 -13.59
N LEU A 203 -12.44 -7.81 -13.43
CA LEU A 203 -11.86 -8.55 -14.55
C LEU A 203 -12.95 -9.08 -15.50
N ASP A 204 -14.01 -9.70 -14.97
CA ASP A 204 -15.04 -10.32 -15.79
C ASP A 204 -15.95 -9.31 -16.50
N TYR A 205 -16.33 -8.23 -15.82
CA TYR A 205 -17.25 -7.24 -16.37
C TYR A 205 -16.59 -6.08 -17.10
N LEU A 206 -15.43 -5.60 -16.61
CA LEU A 206 -14.79 -4.42 -17.18
C LEU A 206 -13.68 -4.77 -18.18
N ILE A 207 -12.91 -5.79 -17.92
CA ILE A 207 -11.72 -6.14 -18.70
C ILE A 207 -12.04 -7.11 -19.83
N LYS A 208 -12.81 -8.15 -19.56
CA LYS A 208 -13.11 -9.24 -20.51
C LYS A 208 -13.60 -8.78 -21.87
N PRO A 209 -14.54 -7.81 -21.99
CA PRO A 209 -15.03 -7.37 -23.29
C PRO A 209 -13.95 -6.78 -24.20
N TRP A 210 -12.86 -6.26 -23.60
CA TRP A 210 -11.78 -5.55 -24.27
C TRP A 210 -10.49 -6.35 -24.37
N PHE A 211 -10.43 -7.53 -23.73
CA PHE A 211 -9.23 -8.36 -23.70
C PHE A 211 -9.08 -9.14 -25.00
N HIS A 212 -8.36 -8.57 -25.95
CA HIS A 212 -8.07 -9.22 -27.22
C HIS A 212 -6.70 -9.88 -27.23
N TYR A 213 -6.56 -10.89 -28.04
CA TYR A 213 -5.42 -11.81 -28.10
C TYR A 213 -4.07 -11.13 -28.34
N GLY A 214 -4.02 -10.09 -29.19
CA GLY A 214 -2.81 -9.29 -29.46
C GLY A 214 -1.54 -10.09 -29.73
N GLY A 215 -1.65 -11.32 -30.26
CA GLY A 215 -0.51 -12.22 -30.48
C GLY A 215 0.01 -12.96 -29.24
N ARG A 216 -0.63 -12.81 -28.06
CA ARG A 216 -0.23 -13.53 -26.85
C ARG A 216 -0.60 -15.02 -26.93
N PRO A 217 0.21 -15.90 -26.31
CA PRO A 217 -0.03 -17.34 -26.36
C PRO A 217 -1.10 -17.83 -25.38
N TYR A 218 -1.81 -16.92 -24.67
CA TYR A 218 -2.86 -17.25 -23.68
C TYR A 218 -4.12 -16.43 -23.94
N SER A 219 -5.26 -16.98 -23.53
CA SER A 219 -6.57 -16.35 -23.64
C SER A 219 -6.89 -15.52 -22.39
N TYR A 220 -8.00 -14.73 -22.48
CA TYR A 220 -8.58 -14.11 -21.28
C TYR A 220 -8.92 -15.15 -20.21
N ASP A 221 -9.49 -16.30 -20.59
CA ASP A 221 -9.86 -17.34 -19.62
C ASP A 221 -8.63 -17.94 -18.91
N ASP A 222 -7.49 -18.04 -19.59
CA ASP A 222 -6.24 -18.44 -18.95
C ASP A 222 -5.78 -17.39 -17.94
N TYR A 223 -5.85 -16.11 -18.31
CA TYR A 223 -5.51 -14.99 -17.43
C TYR A 223 -6.43 -14.96 -16.21
N TYR A 224 -7.73 -15.01 -16.42
CA TYR A 224 -8.73 -14.98 -15.34
C TYR A 224 -8.55 -16.15 -14.36
N ARG A 225 -8.41 -17.39 -14.85
CA ARG A 225 -8.19 -18.57 -14.01
C ARG A 225 -6.93 -18.48 -13.18
N LEU A 226 -5.87 -17.91 -13.74
CA LEU A 226 -4.64 -17.69 -12.98
C LEU A 226 -4.85 -16.62 -11.91
N ALA A 227 -5.47 -15.48 -12.23
CA ALA A 227 -5.81 -14.43 -11.28
C ALA A 227 -6.70 -14.98 -10.15
N GLU A 228 -7.76 -15.71 -10.50
CA GLU A 228 -8.67 -16.33 -9.54
C GLU A 228 -7.92 -17.29 -8.59
N TRP A 229 -7.05 -18.13 -9.13
CA TRP A 229 -6.27 -19.05 -8.32
C TRP A 229 -5.35 -18.29 -7.34
N VAL A 230 -4.63 -17.30 -7.83
CA VAL A 230 -3.72 -16.48 -6.99
C VAL A 230 -4.51 -15.75 -5.91
N LEU A 231 -5.62 -15.08 -6.27
CA LEU A 231 -6.40 -14.27 -5.32
C LEU A 231 -7.13 -15.12 -4.28
N LYS A 232 -7.58 -16.34 -4.62
CA LYS A 232 -8.28 -17.22 -3.69
C LYS A 232 -7.36 -18.12 -2.87
N ASN A 233 -6.20 -18.51 -3.44
CA ASN A 233 -5.26 -19.46 -2.83
C ASN A 233 -3.86 -18.88 -2.71
N GLY A 234 -3.69 -17.60 -3.06
CA GLY A 234 -2.42 -16.90 -3.00
C GLY A 234 -1.87 -16.89 -1.59
N VAL A 235 -0.68 -17.42 -1.44
CA VAL A 235 0.04 -17.43 -0.17
C VAL A 235 0.70 -16.07 -0.01
N GLN A 236 0.44 -15.43 1.09
CA GLN A 236 1.16 -14.22 1.52
C GLN A 236 2.67 -14.47 1.48
N LEU A 237 3.44 -13.64 0.82
CA LEU A 237 4.89 -13.77 0.62
C LEU A 237 5.30 -15.12 0.00
N GLY A 238 4.40 -15.72 -0.77
CA GLY A 238 4.58 -17.04 -1.33
C GLY A 238 5.25 -17.03 -2.69
N ARG A 239 6.16 -17.99 -2.89
CA ARG A 239 6.65 -18.33 -4.22
C ARG A 239 5.51 -18.92 -5.05
N VAL A 240 5.33 -18.39 -6.25
CA VAL A 240 4.36 -18.91 -7.21
C VAL A 240 4.87 -20.23 -7.79
N ASP A 241 4.20 -21.34 -7.48
CA ASP A 241 4.54 -22.66 -8.03
C ASP A 241 3.74 -22.93 -9.30
N ILE A 242 4.43 -22.86 -10.45
CA ILE A 242 3.84 -23.06 -11.77
C ILE A 242 3.23 -24.45 -11.91
N GLU A 243 3.82 -25.49 -11.31
CA GLU A 243 3.31 -26.86 -11.43
C GLU A 243 2.03 -27.07 -10.61
N VAL A 244 1.93 -26.42 -9.46
CA VAL A 244 0.68 -26.41 -8.68
C VAL A 244 -0.42 -25.70 -9.47
N ILE A 245 -0.13 -24.51 -10.00
CA ILE A 245 -1.09 -23.76 -10.84
C ILE A 245 -1.54 -24.60 -12.03
N ARG A 246 -0.60 -25.21 -12.75
CA ARG A 246 -0.91 -26.06 -13.90
C ARG A 246 -1.86 -27.21 -13.56
N LYS A 247 -1.60 -27.89 -12.46
CA LYS A 247 -2.42 -29.03 -12.01
C LYS A 247 -3.84 -28.61 -11.65
N VAL A 248 -4.00 -27.47 -11.01
CA VAL A 248 -5.32 -27.00 -10.52
C VAL A 248 -6.10 -26.29 -11.62
N THR A 249 -5.46 -25.42 -12.40
CA THR A 249 -6.14 -24.61 -13.41
C THR A 249 -6.24 -25.27 -14.78
N GLY A 250 -5.44 -26.30 -15.06
CA GLY A 250 -5.35 -26.91 -16.39
C GLY A 250 -4.67 -26.05 -17.45
N ILE A 251 -4.13 -24.88 -17.08
CA ILE A 251 -3.43 -23.98 -18.02
C ILE A 251 -2.07 -24.59 -18.39
N ALA A 252 -1.71 -24.56 -19.67
CA ALA A 252 -0.42 -25.06 -20.11
C ALA A 252 0.74 -24.26 -19.50
N ARG A 253 1.84 -24.93 -19.09
CA ARG A 253 2.98 -24.35 -18.40
C ARG A 253 3.55 -23.10 -19.08
N TYR A 254 3.69 -23.12 -20.40
CA TYR A 254 4.23 -22.00 -21.17
C TYR A 254 3.32 -20.77 -21.12
N ARG A 255 1.98 -20.99 -21.07
CA ARG A 255 0.99 -19.90 -20.92
C ARG A 255 1.06 -19.28 -19.55
N ILE A 256 1.13 -20.10 -18.49
CA ILE A 256 1.31 -19.62 -17.11
C ILE A 256 2.56 -18.75 -17.02
N ARG A 257 3.68 -19.23 -17.57
CA ARG A 257 4.93 -18.45 -17.58
C ARG A 257 4.78 -17.10 -18.28
N GLN A 258 4.10 -17.10 -19.43
CA GLN A 258 3.91 -15.85 -20.16
C GLN A 258 3.01 -14.89 -19.40
N ILE A 259 1.90 -15.35 -18.82
CA ILE A 259 1.03 -14.52 -17.99
C ILE A 259 1.84 -13.94 -16.81
N LEU A 260 2.58 -14.79 -16.09
CA LEU A 260 3.40 -14.35 -14.96
C LEU A 260 4.43 -13.29 -15.36
N LYS A 261 5.05 -13.42 -16.53
CA LYS A 261 5.95 -12.37 -17.06
C LYS A 261 5.22 -11.06 -17.34
N ASP A 262 4.04 -11.15 -17.94
CA ASP A 262 3.25 -9.96 -18.31
C ASP A 262 2.70 -9.21 -17.10
N ILE A 263 2.49 -9.90 -15.96
CA ILE A 263 1.95 -9.32 -14.72
C ILE A 263 3.03 -9.09 -13.65
N SER A 264 4.30 -9.22 -13.96
CA SER A 264 5.37 -9.07 -12.97
C SER A 264 6.22 -7.82 -13.17
N ILE A 265 6.81 -7.37 -12.06
CA ILE A 265 7.86 -6.36 -12.03
C ILE A 265 9.18 -7.10 -11.78
N PRO A 266 10.25 -6.82 -12.54
CA PRO A 266 11.59 -7.32 -12.21
C PRO A 266 11.99 -6.89 -10.79
N SER A 267 12.60 -7.77 -10.02
CA SER A 267 12.94 -7.50 -8.61
C SER A 267 13.83 -6.26 -8.41
N GLY A 268 14.68 -5.92 -9.41
CA GLY A 268 15.51 -4.72 -9.37
C GLY A 268 14.78 -3.41 -9.70
N ASP A 269 13.53 -3.50 -10.19
CA ASP A 269 12.73 -2.34 -10.60
C ASP A 269 11.56 -2.05 -9.64
N VAL A 270 11.36 -2.91 -8.64
CA VAL A 270 10.30 -2.73 -7.64
C VAL A 270 10.56 -1.45 -6.86
N ASN A 271 9.63 -0.50 -6.97
CA ASN A 271 9.69 0.79 -6.28
C ASN A 271 11.06 1.49 -6.38
N ARG A 272 11.76 1.32 -7.50
CA ARG A 272 13.11 1.88 -7.68
C ARG A 272 13.15 3.40 -7.49
N ASP A 273 12.11 4.10 -7.96
CA ASP A 273 12.01 5.55 -7.90
C ASP A 273 11.38 6.05 -6.58
N PHE A 274 11.07 5.15 -5.65
CA PHE A 274 10.63 5.49 -4.31
C PHE A 274 11.86 5.74 -3.42
N THR A 275 12.42 6.94 -3.54
CA THR A 275 13.64 7.40 -2.85
C THR A 275 13.38 8.42 -1.76
N ASP A 276 12.15 8.87 -1.64
CA ASP A 276 11.59 9.73 -0.60
C ASP A 276 10.08 9.50 -0.49
N LEU A 277 9.38 10.22 0.39
CA LEU A 277 7.94 10.06 0.62
C LEU A 277 7.07 10.49 -0.58
N GLU A 278 7.58 11.34 -1.45
CA GLU A 278 6.92 11.82 -2.66
C GLU A 278 7.27 10.96 -3.88
N GLY A 279 8.17 10.00 -3.70
CA GLY A 279 8.66 9.12 -4.75
C GLY A 279 7.60 8.20 -5.31
N ASN A 280 7.73 7.84 -6.57
CA ASN A 280 6.78 6.97 -7.26
C ASN A 280 6.93 5.51 -6.85
N THR A 281 5.80 4.88 -6.52
CA THR A 281 5.71 3.44 -6.30
C THR A 281 5.09 2.76 -7.52
N ASN A 282 5.56 1.57 -7.86
CA ASN A 282 5.05 0.79 -8.99
C ASN A 282 4.50 -0.59 -8.59
N LEU A 283 4.58 -0.94 -7.31
CA LEU A 283 4.19 -2.24 -6.82
C LEU A 283 2.72 -2.59 -7.12
N PHE A 284 1.83 -1.59 -7.08
CA PHE A 284 0.41 -1.82 -7.33
C PHE A 284 0.07 -1.95 -8.82
N SER A 285 0.99 -1.60 -9.72
CA SER A 285 0.76 -1.76 -11.16
C SER A 285 0.87 -3.22 -11.63
N ARG A 286 1.60 -4.05 -10.89
CA ARG A 286 1.84 -5.46 -11.18
C ARG A 286 1.82 -6.28 -9.89
N PRO A 287 1.06 -7.40 -9.83
CA PRO A 287 0.88 -8.12 -8.56
C PRO A 287 2.04 -9.05 -8.20
N VAL A 288 2.97 -9.30 -9.12
CA VAL A 288 4.01 -10.33 -8.98
C VAL A 288 5.40 -9.71 -9.11
N ILE A 289 6.35 -10.15 -8.30
CA ILE A 289 7.77 -9.82 -8.44
C ILE A 289 8.48 -10.96 -9.15
N ALA A 290 9.19 -10.65 -10.24
CA ALA A 290 9.99 -11.60 -10.99
C ALA A 290 11.45 -11.55 -10.57
N PHE A 291 12.02 -12.73 -10.31
CA PHE A 291 13.44 -12.93 -10.01
C PHE A 291 14.13 -13.71 -11.13
N PRO A 292 15.47 -13.74 -11.16
CA PRO A 292 16.22 -14.61 -12.07
C PRO A 292 15.77 -16.08 -11.97
N PHE A 293 15.99 -16.84 -13.03
CA PHE A 293 15.65 -18.26 -13.12
C PHE A 293 14.15 -18.57 -13.01
N GLU A 294 13.31 -17.67 -13.54
CA GLU A 294 11.84 -17.81 -13.58
C GLU A 294 11.22 -18.08 -12.21
N GLN A 295 11.74 -17.41 -11.19
CA GLN A 295 11.14 -17.42 -9.86
C GLN A 295 10.22 -16.19 -9.73
N PHE A 296 9.01 -16.43 -9.21
CA PHE A 296 8.00 -15.41 -9.05
C PHE A 296 7.51 -15.40 -7.59
N VAL A 297 7.32 -14.22 -7.04
CA VAL A 297 6.80 -14.04 -5.68
C VAL A 297 5.58 -13.14 -5.73
N PHE A 298 4.53 -13.56 -5.06
CA PHE A 298 3.32 -12.79 -4.84
C PHE A 298 3.32 -12.28 -3.40
N LEU A 299 3.24 -10.97 -3.20
CA LEU A 299 3.40 -10.39 -1.87
C LEU A 299 2.15 -10.56 -1.00
N ASP A 300 1.00 -10.13 -1.50
CA ASP A 300 -0.26 -10.20 -0.76
C ASP A 300 -1.46 -10.11 -1.68
N PRO A 301 -2.49 -10.98 -1.52
CA PRO A 301 -3.68 -10.97 -2.37
C PRO A 301 -4.56 -9.73 -2.18
N HIS A 302 -4.52 -9.09 -1.02
CA HIS A 302 -5.36 -7.93 -0.73
C HIS A 302 -4.69 -6.63 -1.18
N PHE A 303 -3.40 -6.50 -0.90
CA PHE A 303 -2.65 -5.28 -1.19
C PHE A 303 -2.22 -5.19 -2.66
N CYS A 304 -1.85 -6.31 -3.25
CA CYS A 304 -1.33 -6.36 -4.63
C CYS A 304 -2.35 -6.89 -5.65
N GLY A 305 -3.51 -7.36 -5.20
CA GLY A 305 -4.51 -7.97 -6.07
C GLY A 305 -4.99 -7.08 -7.20
N ILE A 306 -5.08 -5.78 -6.95
CA ILE A 306 -5.45 -4.76 -7.93
C ILE A 306 -4.47 -4.69 -9.11
N GLY A 307 -3.23 -5.12 -8.92
CA GLY A 307 -2.25 -5.21 -9.99
C GLY A 307 -2.67 -6.12 -11.15
N PHE A 308 -3.57 -7.09 -10.92
CA PHE A 308 -4.17 -7.87 -12.01
C PHE A 308 -5.00 -7.00 -12.94
N LEU A 309 -5.74 -6.02 -12.41
CA LEU A 309 -6.52 -5.09 -13.22
C LEU A 309 -5.62 -4.13 -13.99
N HIS A 310 -4.61 -3.57 -13.33
CA HIS A 310 -3.64 -2.69 -13.97
C HIS A 310 -2.88 -3.41 -15.08
N ALA A 311 -2.37 -4.60 -14.83
CA ALA A 311 -1.66 -5.38 -15.83
C ALA A 311 -2.56 -5.76 -17.02
N ALA A 312 -3.81 -6.15 -16.76
CA ALA A 312 -4.78 -6.43 -17.82
C ALA A 312 -5.11 -5.19 -18.66
N SER A 313 -5.23 -4.02 -18.00
CA SER A 313 -5.45 -2.75 -18.68
C SER A 313 -4.31 -2.37 -19.60
N GLU A 314 -3.07 -2.57 -19.18
CA GLU A 314 -1.91 -2.34 -20.05
C GLU A 314 -1.89 -3.29 -21.25
N ILE A 315 -2.27 -4.56 -21.04
CA ILE A 315 -2.42 -5.53 -22.12
C ILE A 315 -3.44 -5.02 -23.15
N ILE A 316 -4.56 -4.47 -22.70
CA ILE A 316 -5.59 -3.90 -23.57
C ILE A 316 -5.03 -2.65 -24.30
N ARG A 317 -4.41 -1.73 -23.59
CA ARG A 317 -3.82 -0.51 -24.19
C ARG A 317 -2.82 -0.81 -25.29
N CYS A 318 -1.98 -1.80 -25.09
CA CYS A 318 -1.03 -2.25 -26.14
C CYS A 318 -1.73 -2.71 -27.42
N ASN A 319 -2.94 -3.27 -27.30
CA ASN A 319 -3.71 -3.78 -28.44
C ASN A 319 -4.63 -2.73 -29.06
N TYR A 320 -4.98 -1.69 -28.31
CA TYR A 320 -5.88 -0.60 -28.70
C TYR A 320 -5.23 0.77 -28.48
N PRO A 321 -4.38 1.23 -29.38
CA PRO A 321 -3.73 2.55 -29.25
C PRO A 321 -4.69 3.74 -29.14
N ARG A 322 -5.95 3.56 -29.56
CA ARG A 322 -6.99 4.60 -29.47
C ARG A 322 -7.79 4.58 -28.15
N LEU A 323 -7.57 3.58 -27.31
CA LEU A 323 -8.35 3.38 -26.08
C LEU A 323 -8.28 4.60 -25.15
N GLU A 324 -7.12 5.23 -25.02
CA GLU A 324 -6.95 6.41 -24.16
C GLU A 324 -7.78 7.60 -24.64
N ARG A 325 -7.85 7.79 -25.96
CA ARG A 325 -8.70 8.86 -26.53
C ARG A 325 -10.17 8.56 -26.32
N GLU A 326 -10.61 7.32 -26.60
CA GLU A 326 -11.99 6.89 -26.41
C GLU A 326 -12.42 6.95 -24.94
N GLN A 327 -11.50 6.65 -24.01
CA GLN A 327 -11.72 6.82 -22.57
C GLN A 327 -11.86 8.32 -22.21
N GLY A 328 -11.01 9.18 -22.72
CA GLY A 328 -11.10 10.63 -22.52
C GLY A 328 -12.42 11.20 -23.02
N GLU A 329 -12.83 10.83 -24.24
CA GLU A 329 -14.10 11.24 -24.85
C GLU A 329 -15.31 10.75 -24.01
N ALA A 330 -15.24 9.54 -23.44
CA ALA A 330 -16.30 9.02 -22.57
C ALA A 330 -16.38 9.77 -21.23
N VAL A 331 -15.24 10.16 -20.63
CA VAL A 331 -15.21 10.99 -19.42
C VAL A 331 -15.81 12.37 -19.69
N GLU A 332 -15.45 13.02 -20.81
CA GLU A 332 -16.01 14.33 -21.20
C GLU A 332 -17.54 14.28 -21.39
N GLN A 333 -18.08 13.14 -21.82
CA GLN A 333 -19.53 12.96 -21.97
C GLN A 333 -20.26 12.73 -20.64
N MET A 334 -19.54 12.30 -19.59
CA MET A 334 -20.09 12.05 -18.27
C MET A 334 -20.08 13.29 -17.36
N LEU A 335 -19.22 14.26 -17.64
CA LEU A 335 -19.10 15.53 -16.93
C LEU A 335 -20.08 16.55 -17.53
#